data_8c3fa656ffb1e126548c67537bcd8f1f
#
_entry.id   8c3fa656ffb1e126548c67537bcd8f1f
#
_cell.length_a   1.000
_cell.length_b   1.000
_cell.length_c   1.000
_cell.angle_alpha   90.00
_cell.angle_beta   90.00
_cell.angle_gamma   90.00
#
_symmetry.space_group_name_H-M   'P 1'
#
loop_
_entity.id
_entity.type
_entity.pdbx_description
1 polymer ?
#
loop_
_entity_poly.entity_id
_entity_poly.type
_entity_poly.pdbx_seq_one_letter_code
_entity_poly.pdbx_strand_id
1 'polypeptide(L)'
;MKRRLFISVVAFAILVVPLAAGASHLDLNDANDASGPLDVQEVGVWGNSPPRWRIFTYNGWSSDQLWDQGYITIYFDTYGPLQGKGSRYDYYALLSSNGRRMQGLLFRDFKSRSDVRIGTLRTRKPGRRTVTVRVPVKSKMEIDGARAVYKWYVKTISNGTGCGHVCMDRVPDDGGVAEPLQPVP
;
A
#
# COMPACT_ATOMS: atom_id res chain seq x y z
N MET A 1 -24.29 68.74 -31.49
CA MET A 1 -24.63 67.33 -31.40
C MET A 1 -23.46 66.55 -30.74
N LYS A 2 -23.57 66.15 -29.46
CA LYS A 2 -22.52 65.40 -28.73
C LYS A 2 -22.93 63.96 -28.73
N ARG A 3 -22.17 63.07 -29.46
CA ARG A 3 -22.32 61.61 -29.44
C ARG A 3 -21.67 61.08 -28.18
N ARG A 4 -22.42 60.43 -27.28
CA ARG A 4 -21.93 59.69 -26.12
C ARG A 4 -21.62 58.27 -26.57
N LEU A 5 -20.36 57.88 -26.46
CA LEU A 5 -19.87 56.53 -26.67
C LEU A 5 -20.12 55.74 -25.38
N PHE A 6 -20.95 54.70 -25.43
CA PHE A 6 -21.12 53.74 -24.35
C PHE A 6 -20.11 52.61 -24.55
N ILE A 7 -19.15 52.52 -23.68
CA ILE A 7 -18.21 51.37 -23.63
C ILE A 7 -18.83 50.35 -22.69
N SER A 8 -19.30 49.23 -23.24
CA SER A 8 -19.74 48.07 -22.45
C SER A 8 -18.53 47.23 -22.05
N VAL A 9 -18.21 47.22 -20.77
CA VAL A 9 -17.20 46.33 -20.21
C VAL A 9 -17.87 45.01 -19.94
N VAL A 10 -17.55 43.99 -20.75
CA VAL A 10 -17.94 42.59 -20.50
C VAL A 10 -16.94 41.99 -19.51
N ALA A 11 -17.35 41.81 -18.26
CA ALA A 11 -16.58 41.12 -17.25
C ALA A 11 -16.65 39.61 -17.51
N PHE A 12 -15.52 39.01 -17.93
CA PHE A 12 -15.38 37.56 -18.08
C PHE A 12 -15.10 36.98 -16.67
N ALA A 13 -16.11 36.42 -16.05
CA ALA A 13 -15.91 35.64 -14.81
C ALA A 13 -15.28 34.31 -15.18
N ILE A 14 -13.98 34.16 -14.90
CA ILE A 14 -13.28 32.88 -15.00
C ILE A 14 -13.73 32.02 -13.83
N LEU A 15 -14.59 31.04 -14.09
CA LEU A 15 -14.94 29.99 -13.13
C LEU A 15 -13.73 29.09 -12.96
N VAL A 16 -12.94 29.32 -11.90
CA VAL A 16 -11.93 28.39 -11.46
C VAL A 16 -12.65 27.22 -10.79
N VAL A 17 -12.93 26.17 -11.57
CA VAL A 17 -13.39 24.90 -11.02
C VAL A 17 -12.19 24.28 -10.29
N PRO A 18 -12.25 24.09 -8.95
CA PRO A 18 -11.20 23.35 -8.27
C PRO A 18 -11.21 21.92 -8.82
N LEU A 19 -10.17 21.56 -9.55
CA LEU A 19 -9.89 20.15 -9.83
C LEU A 19 -9.72 19.46 -8.46
N ALA A 20 -10.76 18.73 -8.03
CA ALA A 20 -10.63 17.82 -6.92
C ALA A 20 -9.47 16.88 -7.26
N ALA A 21 -8.36 17.01 -6.55
CA ALA A 21 -7.26 16.04 -6.61
C ALA A 21 -7.84 14.71 -6.14
N GLY A 22 -8.30 13.88 -7.09
CA GLY A 22 -8.84 12.56 -6.82
C GLY A 22 -7.79 11.78 -6.06
N ALA A 23 -8.14 11.32 -4.88
CA ALA A 23 -7.32 10.36 -4.17
C ALA A 23 -7.14 9.17 -5.11
N SER A 24 -5.89 8.85 -5.49
CA SER A 24 -5.63 7.66 -6.29
C SER A 24 -6.17 6.46 -5.51
N HIS A 25 -7.03 5.71 -6.14
CA HIS A 25 -7.59 4.48 -5.60
C HIS A 25 -7.21 3.37 -6.56
N LEU A 26 -6.49 2.39 -6.05
CA LEU A 26 -6.14 1.19 -6.78
C LEU A 26 -6.71 0.00 -6.00
N ASP A 27 -7.48 -0.83 -6.68
CA ASP A 27 -7.91 -2.13 -6.18
C ASP A 27 -7.37 -3.22 -7.11
N LEU A 28 -6.62 -4.15 -6.52
CA LEU A 28 -6.15 -5.36 -7.18
C LEU A 28 -6.95 -6.54 -6.63
N ASN A 29 -7.66 -7.22 -7.51
CA ASN A 29 -8.29 -8.49 -7.20
C ASN A 29 -7.33 -9.64 -7.45
N ASP A 30 -7.44 -10.67 -6.64
CA ASP A 30 -6.65 -11.87 -6.71
C ASP A 30 -7.52 -13.12 -6.77
N ALA A 31 -6.99 -14.22 -7.29
CA ALA A 31 -7.70 -15.48 -7.37
C ALA A 31 -7.75 -16.18 -6.00
N ASN A 32 -8.73 -17.06 -5.80
CA ASN A 32 -8.76 -17.95 -4.64
C ASN A 32 -7.91 -19.18 -4.96
N ASP A 33 -6.59 -19.06 -4.85
CA ASP A 33 -5.62 -20.07 -5.27
C ASP A 33 -4.63 -20.49 -4.16
N ALA A 34 -4.60 -19.75 -3.06
CA ALA A 34 -3.83 -20.11 -1.88
C ALA A 34 -4.73 -20.75 -0.81
N SER A 35 -4.27 -21.83 -0.21
CA SER A 35 -4.96 -22.40 0.95
C SER A 35 -4.71 -21.58 2.21
N GLY A 36 -5.62 -21.67 3.18
CA GLY A 36 -5.43 -21.09 4.50
C GLY A 36 -6.14 -19.76 4.75
N PRO A 37 -5.88 -19.14 5.92
CA PRO A 37 -6.64 -17.99 6.36
C PRO A 37 -6.22 -16.68 5.68
N LEU A 38 -5.02 -16.62 5.13
CA LEU A 38 -4.43 -15.40 4.56
C LEU A 38 -4.38 -15.41 3.02
N ASP A 39 -5.21 -16.23 2.38
CA ASP A 39 -5.48 -16.17 0.95
C ASP A 39 -6.12 -14.81 0.61
N VAL A 40 -5.41 -13.98 -0.13
CA VAL A 40 -5.78 -12.59 -0.41
C VAL A 40 -6.85 -12.57 -1.52
N GLN A 41 -7.91 -11.84 -1.31
CA GLN A 41 -8.94 -11.58 -2.30
C GLN A 41 -8.74 -10.24 -3.01
N GLU A 42 -8.28 -9.24 -2.26
CA GLU A 42 -8.15 -7.87 -2.77
C GLU A 42 -7.09 -7.11 -2.00
N VAL A 43 -6.30 -6.32 -2.71
CA VAL A 43 -5.45 -5.29 -2.14
C VAL A 43 -5.86 -3.94 -2.67
N GLY A 44 -6.35 -3.07 -1.78
CA GLY A 44 -6.67 -1.68 -2.12
C GLY A 44 -5.64 -0.71 -1.56
N VAL A 45 -5.27 0.29 -2.36
CA VAL A 45 -4.39 1.40 -1.94
C VAL A 45 -5.09 2.72 -2.16
N TRP A 46 -5.17 3.54 -1.12
CA TRP A 46 -5.79 4.86 -1.23
C TRP A 46 -5.22 5.88 -0.27
N GLY A 47 -5.48 7.14 -0.59
CA GLY A 47 -5.04 8.30 0.18
C GLY A 47 -3.62 8.72 -0.14
N ASN A 48 -3.32 9.99 0.10
CA ASN A 48 -2.14 10.63 -0.47
C ASN A 48 -0.96 10.73 0.48
N SER A 49 -1.17 10.82 1.82
CA SER A 49 -0.04 11.00 2.73
C SER A 49 -0.43 10.77 4.19
N PRO A 50 -0.01 9.69 4.80
CA PRO A 50 0.55 8.49 4.21
C PRO A 50 -0.53 7.64 3.54
N PRO A 51 -0.22 6.96 2.43
CA PRO A 51 -1.15 6.05 1.78
C PRO A 51 -1.54 4.91 2.71
N ARG A 52 -2.75 4.41 2.49
CA ARG A 52 -3.32 3.31 3.27
C ARG A 52 -3.50 2.10 2.37
N TRP A 53 -2.96 0.98 2.79
CA TRP A 53 -3.23 -0.34 2.23
C TRP A 53 -4.38 -0.98 2.99
N ARG A 54 -5.31 -1.59 2.25
CA ARG A 54 -6.32 -2.51 2.75
C ARG A 54 -6.05 -3.87 2.10
N ILE A 55 -5.90 -4.88 2.93
CA ILE A 55 -5.74 -6.25 2.48
C ILE A 55 -6.97 -7.01 2.95
N PHE A 56 -7.70 -7.57 2.00
CA PHE A 56 -8.92 -8.31 2.20
C PHE A 56 -8.68 -9.76 1.81
N THR A 57 -9.04 -10.72 2.66
CA THR A 57 -8.80 -12.15 2.47
C THR A 57 -10.08 -12.88 2.13
N TYR A 58 -10.01 -14.01 1.43
CA TYR A 58 -11.15 -14.87 1.17
C TYR A 58 -11.73 -15.44 2.46
N ASN A 59 -10.87 -15.81 3.40
CA ASN A 59 -11.27 -16.40 4.67
C ASN A 59 -11.22 -15.41 5.82
N GLY A 60 -12.06 -15.64 6.85
CA GLY A 60 -12.00 -14.90 8.09
C GLY A 60 -10.88 -15.44 8.99
N TRP A 61 -10.20 -14.54 9.69
CA TRP A 61 -9.15 -14.87 10.65
C TRP A 61 -9.18 -13.90 11.84
N SER A 62 -8.50 -14.26 12.92
CA SER A 62 -8.36 -13.43 14.11
C SER A 62 -6.90 -13.15 14.45
N SER A 63 -6.64 -12.17 15.31
CA SER A 63 -5.26 -11.84 15.70
C SER A 63 -4.57 -12.96 16.48
N ASP A 64 -5.31 -13.71 17.28
CA ASP A 64 -4.80 -14.88 18.01
C ASP A 64 -4.45 -16.04 17.08
N GLN A 65 -5.21 -16.25 16.00
CA GLN A 65 -4.89 -17.27 14.99
C GLN A 65 -3.60 -16.97 14.23
N LEU A 66 -3.22 -15.69 14.09
CA LEU A 66 -1.96 -15.31 13.43
C LEU A 66 -0.77 -15.25 14.38
N TRP A 67 -1.00 -15.33 15.68
CA TRP A 67 0.12 -15.31 16.62
C TRP A 67 1.03 -16.51 16.40
N ASP A 68 2.30 -16.24 16.04
CA ASP A 68 3.32 -17.20 15.64
C ASP A 68 2.95 -18.12 14.44
N GLN A 69 1.82 -17.89 13.80
CA GLN A 69 1.34 -18.76 12.72
C GLN A 69 1.24 -18.05 11.36
N GLY A 70 1.53 -16.77 11.30
CA GLY A 70 1.50 -16.08 10.02
C GLY A 70 1.77 -14.60 10.11
N TYR A 71 2.02 -14.02 8.94
CA TYR A 71 2.21 -12.59 8.77
C TYR A 71 1.85 -12.14 7.36
N ILE A 72 1.64 -10.85 7.24
CA ILE A 72 1.41 -10.16 5.98
C ILE A 72 2.53 -9.17 5.78
N THR A 73 3.15 -9.18 4.62
CA THR A 73 4.25 -8.27 4.29
C THR A 73 3.91 -7.47 3.05
N ILE A 74 4.14 -6.17 3.10
CA ILE A 74 4.10 -5.30 1.92
C ILE A 74 5.53 -4.92 1.61
N TYR A 75 6.03 -5.30 0.44
CA TYR A 75 7.37 -4.99 -0.03
C TYR A 75 7.35 -3.74 -0.90
N PHE A 76 8.40 -2.95 -0.83
CA PHE A 76 8.56 -1.70 -1.56
C PHE A 76 9.93 -1.64 -2.25
N ASP A 77 9.91 -1.40 -3.54
CA ASP A 77 11.07 -1.08 -4.38
C ASP A 77 11.02 0.41 -4.69
N THR A 78 11.88 1.19 -4.06
CA THR A 78 11.82 2.65 -4.06
C THR A 78 13.10 3.30 -4.59
N TYR A 79 14.18 2.54 -4.68
CA TYR A 79 15.49 3.04 -5.03
C TYR A 79 16.19 2.20 -6.12
N GLY A 80 16.94 2.87 -6.99
CA GLY A 80 17.65 2.21 -8.08
C GLY A 80 16.72 1.74 -9.22
N PRO A 81 17.16 0.92 -10.15
CA PRO A 81 16.33 0.43 -11.25
C PRO A 81 15.18 -0.40 -10.68
N LEU A 82 13.93 0.04 -10.90
CA LEU A 82 12.75 -0.74 -10.57
C LEU A 82 12.83 -2.06 -11.34
N GLN A 83 13.35 -3.09 -10.69
CA GLN A 83 13.59 -4.35 -11.34
C GLN A 83 12.30 -5.16 -11.39
N GLY A 84 12.15 -5.93 -12.43
CA GLY A 84 11.06 -6.85 -12.59
C GLY A 84 11.16 -8.06 -11.66
N LYS A 85 10.56 -9.14 -12.08
CA LYS A 85 10.45 -10.42 -11.38
C LYS A 85 11.76 -10.84 -10.66
N GLY A 86 11.65 -11.14 -9.36
CA GLY A 86 12.77 -11.61 -8.54
C GLY A 86 13.65 -10.52 -7.95
N SER A 87 13.25 -9.30 -8.06
CA SER A 87 14.04 -8.17 -7.63
C SER A 87 14.00 -7.91 -6.13
N ARG A 88 15.00 -7.25 -5.71
CA ARG A 88 15.34 -6.82 -4.37
C ARG A 88 14.44 -5.65 -3.98
N TYR A 89 13.89 -5.73 -2.80
CA TYR A 89 13.14 -4.65 -2.18
C TYR A 89 14.06 -3.84 -1.30
N ASP A 90 13.73 -2.56 -1.16
CA ASP A 90 14.50 -1.67 -0.30
C ASP A 90 13.89 -1.58 1.08
N TYR A 91 12.56 -1.79 1.15
CA TYR A 91 11.81 -1.71 2.39
C TYR A 91 10.68 -2.75 2.42
N TYR A 92 10.26 -3.10 3.62
CA TYR A 92 9.04 -3.86 3.81
C TYR A 92 8.28 -3.48 5.08
N ALA A 93 6.96 -3.52 4.99
CA ALA A 93 6.05 -3.39 6.12
C ALA A 93 5.61 -4.78 6.56
N LEU A 94 6.00 -5.18 7.77
CA LEU A 94 5.62 -6.47 8.36
C LEU A 94 4.42 -6.27 9.27
N LEU A 95 3.31 -6.96 8.97
CA LEU A 95 2.10 -7.01 9.77
C LEU A 95 2.04 -8.39 10.43
N SER A 96 2.15 -8.40 11.73
CA SER A 96 2.10 -9.60 12.56
C SER A 96 1.11 -9.42 13.71
N SER A 97 0.90 -10.46 14.50
CA SER A 97 0.06 -10.40 15.69
C SER A 97 0.89 -10.65 16.95
N ASN A 98 0.46 -10.04 18.06
CA ASN A 98 0.96 -10.38 19.40
C ASN A 98 -0.03 -11.24 20.20
N GLY A 99 -0.94 -11.95 19.53
CA GLY A 99 -1.98 -12.77 20.12
C GLY A 99 -3.26 -11.99 20.50
N ARG A 100 -3.20 -10.65 20.61
CA ARG A 100 -4.34 -9.81 20.96
C ARG A 100 -4.71 -8.81 19.87
N ARG A 101 -3.73 -8.26 19.21
CA ARG A 101 -3.91 -7.21 18.18
C ARG A 101 -2.83 -7.30 17.12
N MET A 102 -3.17 -6.78 15.96
CA MET A 102 -2.22 -6.61 14.88
C MET A 102 -1.18 -5.54 15.23
N GLN A 103 0.06 -5.82 14.87
CA GLN A 103 1.20 -4.91 14.93
C GLN A 103 1.75 -4.69 13.53
N GLY A 104 2.22 -3.48 13.27
CA GLY A 104 2.88 -3.15 12.01
C GLY A 104 4.26 -2.57 12.28
N LEU A 105 5.26 -3.09 11.62
CA LEU A 105 6.65 -2.65 11.70
C LEU A 105 7.14 -2.33 10.29
N LEU A 106 7.95 -1.27 10.16
CA LEU A 106 8.60 -0.90 8.91
C LEU A 106 10.09 -1.17 9.01
N PHE A 107 10.62 -1.88 8.04
CA PHE A 107 12.03 -2.24 7.95
C PHE A 107 12.65 -1.70 6.67
N ARG A 108 13.93 -1.39 6.75
CA ARG A 108 14.82 -1.26 5.60
C ARG A 108 15.53 -2.58 5.40
N ASP A 109 15.44 -3.12 4.18
CA ASP A 109 16.11 -4.36 3.77
C ASP A 109 17.55 -4.04 3.34
N PHE A 110 18.51 -4.75 3.93
CA PHE A 110 19.92 -4.63 3.58
C PHE A 110 20.48 -5.96 3.10
N LYS A 111 20.97 -6.00 1.89
CA LYS A 111 21.51 -7.22 1.26
C LYS A 111 22.71 -7.85 1.97
N SER A 112 23.48 -7.06 2.69
CA SER A 112 24.79 -7.46 3.26
C SER A 112 24.82 -7.47 4.79
N ARG A 113 23.73 -7.09 5.44
CA ARG A 113 23.62 -7.03 6.90
C ARG A 113 22.17 -7.26 7.32
N SER A 114 21.93 -7.39 8.61
CA SER A 114 20.59 -7.52 9.17
C SER A 114 19.71 -6.32 8.84
N ASP A 115 18.44 -6.58 8.59
CA ASP A 115 17.44 -5.55 8.34
C ASP A 115 17.28 -4.62 9.53
N VAL A 116 17.03 -3.38 9.27
CA VAL A 116 16.90 -2.36 10.31
C VAL A 116 15.45 -1.90 10.39
N ARG A 117 14.89 -2.05 11.58
CA ARG A 117 13.57 -1.47 11.87
C ARG A 117 13.67 0.06 11.89
N ILE A 118 12.90 0.73 11.04
CA ILE A 118 12.88 2.18 10.89
C ILE A 118 11.58 2.82 11.41
N GLY A 119 10.58 2.02 11.77
CA GLY A 119 9.35 2.57 12.32
C GLY A 119 8.32 1.55 12.80
N THR A 120 7.29 2.08 13.46
CA THR A 120 6.05 1.38 13.80
C THR A 120 4.94 1.94 12.95
N LEU A 121 4.07 1.08 12.45
CA LEU A 121 2.97 1.43 11.55
C LEU A 121 1.64 1.40 12.28
N ARG A 122 0.76 2.33 11.94
CA ARG A 122 -0.62 2.31 12.43
C ARG A 122 -1.41 1.24 11.67
N THR A 123 -1.66 0.14 12.36
CA THR A 123 -2.39 -1.02 11.82
C THR A 123 -3.74 -1.15 12.48
N ARG A 124 -4.77 -1.54 11.75
CA ARG A 124 -6.12 -1.83 12.24
C ARG A 124 -6.66 -3.08 11.57
N LYS A 125 -7.47 -3.83 12.30
CA LYS A 125 -8.24 -4.97 11.80
C LYS A 125 -9.74 -4.65 11.95
N PRO A 126 -10.34 -3.94 10.98
CA PRO A 126 -11.72 -3.46 11.09
C PRO A 126 -12.77 -4.57 10.96
N GLY A 127 -12.40 -5.76 10.51
CA GLY A 127 -13.28 -6.89 10.31
C GLY A 127 -12.55 -8.22 10.34
N ARG A 128 -13.30 -9.32 10.21
CA ARG A 128 -12.71 -10.67 10.26
C ARG A 128 -11.80 -10.99 9.08
N ARG A 129 -12.00 -10.35 7.94
CA ARG A 129 -11.31 -10.60 6.68
C ARG A 129 -10.39 -9.46 6.25
N THR A 130 -10.25 -8.41 7.06
CA THR A 130 -9.63 -7.17 6.60
C THR A 130 -8.57 -6.69 7.58
N VAL A 131 -7.42 -6.33 7.05
CA VAL A 131 -6.42 -5.53 7.75
C VAL A 131 -6.13 -4.25 6.97
N THR A 132 -5.92 -3.16 7.69
CA THR A 132 -5.48 -1.89 7.09
C THR A 132 -4.23 -1.39 7.76
N VAL A 133 -3.33 -0.80 6.98
CA VAL A 133 -2.09 -0.20 7.47
C VAL A 133 -1.82 1.11 6.74
N ARG A 134 -1.29 2.10 7.45
CA ARG A 134 -0.74 3.32 6.86
C ARG A 134 0.77 3.20 6.79
N VAL A 135 1.32 3.32 5.59
CA VAL A 135 2.77 3.24 5.37
C VAL A 135 3.29 4.58 4.90
N PRO A 136 4.18 5.23 5.67
CA PRO A 136 4.71 6.55 5.36
C PRO A 136 5.81 6.49 4.30
N VAL A 137 5.48 6.06 3.09
CA VAL A 137 6.42 5.85 1.98
C VAL A 137 7.29 7.09 1.77
N LYS A 138 6.67 8.25 1.59
CA LYS A 138 7.38 9.49 1.25
C LYS A 138 8.30 10.02 2.37
N SER A 139 7.92 9.83 3.63
CA SER A 139 8.64 10.45 4.77
C SER A 139 9.62 9.51 5.47
N LYS A 140 9.56 8.20 5.18
CA LYS A 140 10.37 7.18 5.86
C LYS A 140 11.20 6.31 4.92
N MET A 141 10.94 6.35 3.63
CA MET A 141 11.68 5.60 2.64
C MET A 141 12.50 6.57 1.77
N GLU A 142 13.71 6.17 1.43
CA GLU A 142 14.48 6.83 0.39
C GLU A 142 13.83 6.51 -0.95
N ILE A 143 13.48 7.54 -1.68
CA ILE A 143 12.92 7.43 -3.01
C ILE A 143 13.89 8.11 -3.94
N ASP A 144 14.26 7.44 -5.02
CA ASP A 144 15.11 8.06 -6.05
C ASP A 144 14.42 9.33 -6.55
N GLY A 145 15.01 10.48 -6.27
CA GLY A 145 14.44 11.80 -6.55
C GLY A 145 14.14 12.06 -8.03
N ALA A 146 14.69 11.25 -8.94
CA ALA A 146 14.35 11.26 -10.35
C ALA A 146 13.04 10.52 -10.66
N ARG A 147 12.47 9.80 -9.70
CA ARG A 147 11.30 8.95 -9.92
C ARG A 147 10.10 9.40 -9.10
N ALA A 148 9.03 9.66 -9.80
CA ALA A 148 7.73 9.91 -9.19
C ALA A 148 6.96 8.61 -8.90
N VAL A 149 7.61 7.44 -8.91
CA VAL A 149 6.97 6.13 -8.77
C VAL A 149 7.80 5.18 -7.90
N TYR A 150 7.12 4.29 -7.19
CA TYR A 150 7.69 3.13 -6.50
C TYR A 150 6.90 1.88 -6.89
N LYS A 151 7.50 0.69 -6.74
CA LYS A 151 6.78 -0.57 -6.92
C LYS A 151 6.51 -1.22 -5.58
N TRP A 152 5.41 -1.95 -5.51
CA TRP A 152 5.07 -2.73 -4.33
C TRP A 152 4.36 -4.03 -4.69
N TYR A 153 4.37 -4.99 -3.77
CA TYR A 153 3.50 -6.14 -3.76
C TYR A 153 3.21 -6.58 -2.33
N VAL A 154 2.14 -7.32 -2.15
CA VAL A 154 1.79 -7.96 -0.89
C VAL A 154 2.19 -9.44 -0.94
N LYS A 155 2.71 -9.96 0.16
CA LYS A 155 2.92 -11.39 0.37
C LYS A 155 2.36 -11.78 1.72
N THR A 156 1.64 -12.87 1.76
CA THR A 156 1.17 -13.49 2.99
C THR A 156 1.85 -14.83 3.21
N ILE A 157 2.06 -15.17 4.48
CA ILE A 157 2.55 -16.48 4.89
C ILE A 157 1.75 -16.89 6.10
N SER A 158 1.22 -18.12 6.07
CA SER A 158 0.56 -18.71 7.23
C SER A 158 0.82 -20.20 7.32
N ASN A 159 0.80 -20.71 8.54
CA ASN A 159 0.73 -22.13 8.84
C ASN A 159 -0.51 -22.38 9.74
N GLY A 160 -0.88 -23.61 9.94
CA GLY A 160 -2.04 -23.96 10.77
C GLY A 160 -3.26 -24.38 9.96
N THR A 161 -4.45 -24.05 10.44
CA THR A 161 -5.73 -24.56 9.89
C THR A 161 -5.88 -24.23 8.40
N GLY A 162 -6.06 -25.25 7.58
CA GLY A 162 -6.22 -25.13 6.12
C GLY A 162 -4.89 -25.20 5.35
N CYS A 163 -3.75 -25.19 6.05
CA CYS A 163 -2.44 -25.34 5.41
C CYS A 163 -1.86 -26.70 5.77
N GLY A 164 -1.56 -27.53 4.78
CA GLY A 164 -0.85 -28.80 5.00
C GLY A 164 0.59 -28.63 5.50
N HIS A 165 1.19 -27.51 5.12
CA HIS A 165 2.51 -27.05 5.57
C HIS A 165 2.49 -25.54 5.77
N VAL A 166 3.16 -24.78 4.89
CA VAL A 166 3.14 -23.32 4.84
C VAL A 166 2.34 -22.90 3.62
N CYS A 167 1.29 -22.11 3.84
CA CYS A 167 0.56 -21.44 2.79
C CYS A 167 1.21 -20.09 2.52
N MET A 168 1.36 -19.78 1.27
CA MET A 168 1.86 -18.48 0.81
C MET A 168 0.96 -17.98 -0.29
N ASP A 169 0.76 -16.69 -0.29
CA ASP A 169 0.06 -15.99 -1.33
C ASP A 169 0.78 -14.68 -1.66
N ARG A 170 0.61 -14.18 -2.86
CA ARG A 170 1.28 -12.97 -3.36
C ARG A 170 0.40 -12.21 -4.32
N VAL A 171 0.24 -10.92 -4.10
CA VAL A 171 -0.58 -10.03 -4.94
C VAL A 171 0.24 -8.80 -5.37
N PRO A 172 0.43 -8.59 -6.68
CA PRO A 172 0.09 -9.50 -7.75
C PRO A 172 1.06 -10.70 -7.80
N ASP A 173 0.64 -11.78 -8.43
CA ASP A 173 1.42 -13.03 -8.58
C ASP A 173 2.76 -12.78 -9.27
N ASP A 174 2.76 -11.94 -10.27
CA ASP A 174 3.94 -11.58 -11.03
C ASP A 174 4.30 -10.10 -10.89
N GLY A 175 5.60 -9.86 -10.66
CA GLY A 175 6.15 -8.51 -10.62
C GLY A 175 5.74 -7.73 -9.36
N GLY A 176 5.47 -6.46 -9.54
CA GLY A 176 4.97 -5.54 -8.53
C GLY A 176 4.18 -4.43 -9.23
N VAL A 177 3.30 -3.80 -8.49
CA VAL A 177 2.51 -2.66 -8.99
C VAL A 177 3.32 -1.39 -8.89
N ALA A 178 3.39 -0.63 -9.98
CA ALA A 178 3.98 0.70 -9.97
C ALA A 178 2.94 1.73 -9.51
N GLU A 179 3.24 2.44 -8.44
CA GLU A 179 2.43 3.51 -7.89
C GLU A 179 3.11 4.86 -8.05
N PRO A 180 2.41 5.88 -8.54
CA PRO A 180 2.93 7.23 -8.55
C PRO A 180 3.05 7.77 -7.12
N LEU A 181 4.16 8.47 -6.84
CA LEU A 181 4.26 9.29 -5.65
C LEU A 181 3.32 10.46 -5.81
N GLN A 182 2.20 10.42 -5.12
CA GLN A 182 1.28 11.55 -5.11
C GLN A 182 1.98 12.80 -4.57
N PRO A 183 1.87 13.96 -5.24
CA PRO A 183 2.36 15.20 -4.68
C PRO A 183 1.68 15.45 -3.33
N VAL A 184 2.44 15.95 -2.35
CA VAL A 184 1.84 16.47 -1.11
C VAL A 184 1.11 17.75 -1.48
N PRO A 185 -0.18 17.87 -1.15
CA PRO A 185 -0.90 19.13 -1.32
C PRO A 185 -0.27 20.25 -0.50
#